data_6107b15fdf2b9e96130557813a6594af
#
_entry.id   6107b15fdf2b9e96130557813a6594af
#
_cell.length_a   1.000
_cell.length_b   1.000
_cell.length_c   1.000
_cell.angle_alpha   90.00
_cell.angle_beta   90.00
_cell.angle_gamma   90.00
#
_symmetry.space_group_name_H-M   'P 1'
#
loop_
_entity.id
_entity.type
_entity.pdbx_description
1 polymer ?
#
loop_
_entity_poly.entity_id
_entity_poly.type
_entity_poly.pdbx_seq_one_letter_code
_entity_poly.pdbx_strand_id
1 'polypeptide(L)'
;MATAPERDAMLATARYLFNTRGYDRVSMRQLAEELHMAVGNLTYYFPRKQQIVEELMDQSFALTRTDGPVTSLAQIDGMLSRMLDTLLRNSFFFLDEAFAGDRRNKEHHGYLRGRLLEGLENLTALGLFRSDFTPETQETVLSMLLMTHVTWLRSQMRAHTPSAEALQKAKAAFLRAHWVILTPYLTPRGLEELTKMQG
;
A
#
# COMPACT_ATOMS: atom_id res chain seq x y z
N MET A 1 -24.38 -21.28 2.17
CA MET A 1 -23.17 -20.48 1.80
C MET A 1 -23.60 -19.04 1.80
N ALA A 2 -22.93 -18.15 2.59
CA ALA A 2 -23.18 -16.71 2.49
C ALA A 2 -22.87 -16.25 1.08
N THR A 3 -23.61 -15.30 0.62
CA THR A 3 -23.37 -14.65 -0.65
C THR A 3 -22.09 -13.82 -0.56
N ALA A 4 -21.38 -13.62 -1.67
CA ALA A 4 -20.17 -12.78 -1.73
C ALA A 4 -20.36 -11.41 -1.02
N PRO A 5 -21.53 -10.73 -1.11
CA PRO A 5 -21.81 -9.50 -0.37
C PRO A 5 -21.72 -9.60 1.16
N GLU A 6 -22.06 -10.75 1.72
CA GLU A 6 -21.99 -10.97 3.18
C GLU A 6 -20.55 -11.10 3.68
N ARG A 7 -19.70 -11.82 2.92
CA ARG A 7 -18.28 -11.99 3.23
C ARG A 7 -17.52 -10.66 3.15
N ASP A 8 -17.79 -9.85 2.15
CA ASP A 8 -17.19 -8.51 1.99
C ASP A 8 -17.61 -7.56 3.13
N ALA A 9 -18.84 -7.64 3.61
CA ALA A 9 -19.30 -6.87 4.76
C ALA A 9 -18.54 -7.28 6.05
N MET A 10 -18.31 -8.59 6.25
CA MET A 10 -17.51 -9.08 7.38
C MET A 10 -16.07 -8.55 7.32
N LEU A 11 -15.45 -8.60 6.16
CA LEU A 11 -14.09 -8.08 5.94
C LEU A 11 -14.00 -6.56 6.13
N ALA A 12 -14.99 -5.81 5.63
CA ALA A 12 -15.04 -4.36 5.79
C ALA A 12 -15.18 -3.95 7.26
N THR A 13 -16.07 -4.60 8.00
CA THR A 13 -16.28 -4.37 9.44
C THR A 13 -15.02 -4.74 10.24
N ALA A 14 -14.42 -5.87 9.94
CA ALA A 14 -13.19 -6.30 10.61
C ALA A 14 -12.05 -5.30 10.37
N ARG A 15 -11.86 -4.85 9.13
CA ARG A 15 -10.86 -3.84 8.77
C ARG A 15 -11.08 -2.53 9.53
N TYR A 16 -12.31 -2.06 9.58
CA TYR A 16 -12.67 -0.87 10.33
C TYR A 16 -12.32 -0.99 11.83
N LEU A 17 -12.72 -2.10 12.46
CA LEU A 17 -12.44 -2.32 13.87
C LEU A 17 -10.94 -2.49 14.16
N PHE A 18 -10.21 -3.21 13.30
CA PHE A 18 -8.76 -3.37 13.45
C PHE A 18 -8.02 -2.04 13.31
N ASN A 19 -8.40 -1.20 12.35
CA ASN A 19 -7.80 0.11 12.16
C ASN A 19 -8.10 1.09 13.31
N THR A 20 -9.29 1.00 13.92
CA THR A 20 -9.74 1.97 14.93
C THR A 20 -9.44 1.55 16.36
N ARG A 21 -9.50 0.25 16.65
CA ARG A 21 -9.34 -0.30 18.02
C ARG A 21 -8.02 -1.07 18.20
N GLY A 22 -7.31 -1.39 17.12
CA GLY A 22 -6.14 -2.27 17.11
C GLY A 22 -6.53 -3.75 16.98
N TYR A 23 -5.67 -4.53 16.30
CA TYR A 23 -5.94 -5.96 16.06
C TYR A 23 -6.14 -6.75 17.35
N ASP A 24 -5.23 -6.61 18.32
CA ASP A 24 -5.25 -7.42 19.56
C ASP A 24 -6.49 -7.16 20.42
N ARG A 25 -7.03 -5.95 20.38
CA ARG A 25 -8.19 -5.54 21.20
C ARG A 25 -9.53 -5.96 20.61
N VAL A 26 -9.56 -6.53 19.41
CA VAL A 26 -10.80 -6.97 18.74
C VAL A 26 -10.87 -8.49 18.76
N SER A 27 -11.90 -9.03 19.42
CA SER A 27 -12.21 -10.46 19.46
C SER A 27 -13.20 -10.86 18.37
N MET A 28 -13.28 -12.16 18.03
CA MET A 28 -14.31 -12.72 17.13
C MET A 28 -15.73 -12.44 17.63
N ARG A 29 -15.92 -12.41 18.97
CA ARG A 29 -17.22 -12.06 19.57
C ARG A 29 -17.60 -10.62 19.28
N GLN A 30 -16.70 -9.66 19.49
CA GLN A 30 -16.96 -8.25 19.20
C GLN A 30 -17.19 -7.99 17.70
N LEU A 31 -16.50 -8.73 16.80
CA LEU A 31 -16.78 -8.69 15.38
C LEU A 31 -18.20 -9.17 15.06
N ALA A 32 -18.63 -10.29 15.65
CA ALA A 32 -19.97 -10.83 15.46
C ALA A 32 -21.07 -9.88 16.02
N GLU A 33 -20.80 -9.26 17.18
CA GLU A 33 -21.69 -8.25 17.78
C GLU A 33 -21.87 -7.03 16.86
N GLU A 34 -20.78 -6.51 16.30
CA GLU A 34 -20.82 -5.36 15.37
C GLU A 34 -21.55 -5.71 14.06
N LEU A 35 -21.43 -6.96 13.60
CA LEU A 35 -22.12 -7.50 12.42
C LEU A 35 -23.58 -7.93 12.70
N HIS A 36 -24.05 -7.80 13.93
CA HIS A 36 -25.37 -8.25 14.36
C HIS A 36 -25.65 -9.73 14.04
N MET A 37 -24.64 -10.59 14.21
CA MET A 37 -24.73 -12.03 13.92
C MET A 37 -24.25 -12.89 15.09
N ALA A 38 -24.64 -14.16 15.09
CA ALA A 38 -24.09 -15.14 16.05
C ALA A 38 -22.61 -15.41 15.78
N VAL A 39 -21.81 -15.57 16.85
CA VAL A 39 -20.37 -15.89 16.73
C VAL A 39 -20.15 -17.15 15.92
N GLY A 40 -21.03 -18.17 16.06
CA GLY A 40 -20.96 -19.41 15.29
C GLY A 40 -21.07 -19.18 13.78
N ASN A 41 -21.86 -18.21 13.34
CA ASN A 41 -21.95 -17.85 11.92
C ASN A 41 -20.65 -17.22 11.43
N LEU A 42 -20.06 -16.29 12.18
CA LEU A 42 -18.79 -15.68 11.81
C LEU A 42 -17.66 -16.73 11.76
N THR A 43 -17.59 -17.63 12.75
CA THR A 43 -16.56 -18.69 12.82
C THR A 43 -16.74 -19.77 11.75
N TYR A 44 -17.93 -19.92 11.19
CA TYR A 44 -18.16 -20.76 10.01
C TYR A 44 -17.40 -20.22 8.78
N TYR A 45 -17.36 -18.89 8.59
CA TYR A 45 -16.63 -18.25 7.48
C TYR A 45 -15.15 -18.07 7.78
N PHE A 46 -14.84 -17.69 9.01
CA PHE A 46 -13.51 -17.38 9.50
C PHE A 46 -13.25 -18.11 10.83
N PRO A 47 -12.81 -19.37 10.81
CA PRO A 47 -12.50 -20.12 12.03
C PRO A 47 -11.56 -19.42 12.99
N ARG A 48 -10.70 -18.53 12.49
CA ARG A 48 -9.72 -17.74 13.28
C ARG A 48 -9.64 -16.32 12.79
N LYS A 49 -9.48 -15.36 13.71
CA LYS A 49 -9.30 -13.93 13.43
C LYS A 49 -8.17 -13.67 12.43
N GLN A 50 -7.10 -14.45 12.49
CA GLN A 50 -5.97 -14.34 11.57
C GLN A 50 -6.37 -14.59 10.10
N GLN A 51 -7.32 -15.49 9.82
CA GLN A 51 -7.79 -15.74 8.46
C GLN A 51 -8.51 -14.54 7.85
N ILE A 52 -9.15 -13.71 8.67
CA ILE A 52 -9.72 -12.43 8.23
C ILE A 52 -8.58 -11.49 7.76
N VAL A 53 -7.51 -11.39 8.55
CA VAL A 53 -6.33 -10.57 8.17
C VAL A 53 -5.70 -11.10 6.89
N GLU A 54 -5.52 -12.41 6.79
CA GLU A 54 -4.95 -13.05 5.61
C GLU A 54 -5.72 -12.69 4.35
N GLU A 55 -7.05 -12.78 4.38
CA GLU A 55 -7.89 -12.44 3.24
C GLU A 55 -7.90 -10.93 2.94
N LEU A 56 -7.92 -10.08 3.98
CA LEU A 56 -7.80 -8.64 3.83
C LEU A 56 -6.50 -8.23 3.13
N MET A 57 -5.41 -8.90 3.47
CA MET A 57 -4.11 -8.60 2.87
C MET A 57 -3.99 -9.17 1.46
N ASP A 58 -4.48 -10.39 1.21
CA ASP A 58 -4.49 -10.99 -0.13
C ASP A 58 -5.28 -10.12 -1.13
N GLN A 59 -6.48 -9.64 -0.74
CA GLN A 59 -7.26 -8.70 -1.55
C GLN A 59 -6.50 -7.39 -1.80
N SER A 60 -5.86 -6.85 -0.78
CA SER A 60 -5.15 -5.57 -0.86
C SER A 60 -3.89 -5.67 -1.70
N PHE A 61 -3.15 -6.76 -1.56
CA PHE A 61 -1.95 -7.01 -2.36
C PHE A 61 -2.27 -7.29 -3.83
N ALA A 62 -3.41 -7.94 -4.10
CA ALA A 62 -3.88 -8.14 -5.47
C ALA A 62 -4.11 -6.80 -6.21
N LEU A 63 -4.60 -5.76 -5.52
CA LEU A 63 -4.83 -4.43 -6.10
C LEU A 63 -3.54 -3.69 -6.49
N THR A 64 -2.39 -4.08 -5.94
CA THR A 64 -1.09 -3.47 -6.24
C THR A 64 -0.33 -4.20 -7.34
N ARG A 65 -0.81 -5.39 -7.74
CA ARG A 65 -0.19 -6.13 -8.85
C ARG A 65 -0.38 -5.38 -10.16
N THR A 66 0.63 -5.41 -10.98
CA THR A 66 0.65 -4.79 -12.31
C THR A 66 1.21 -5.79 -13.31
N ASP A 67 0.54 -5.89 -14.45
CA ASP A 67 0.98 -6.73 -15.56
C ASP A 67 1.66 -5.88 -16.63
N GLY A 68 2.53 -6.53 -17.41
CA GLY A 68 3.25 -5.89 -18.51
C GLY A 68 4.38 -4.94 -18.10
N PRO A 69 5.13 -4.42 -19.08
CA PRO A 69 6.25 -3.52 -18.83
C PRO A 69 5.79 -2.13 -18.38
N VAL A 70 6.58 -1.50 -17.53
CA VAL A 70 6.41 -0.08 -17.17
C VAL A 70 7.06 0.77 -18.25
N THR A 71 6.27 1.64 -18.89
CA THR A 71 6.70 2.45 -20.04
C THR A 71 6.46 3.94 -19.89
N SER A 72 5.92 4.39 -18.73
CA SER A 72 5.65 5.80 -18.43
C SER A 72 5.86 6.13 -16.95
N LEU A 73 6.14 7.42 -16.67
CA LEU A 73 6.23 7.93 -15.30
C LEU A 73 4.89 7.80 -14.57
N ALA A 74 3.76 7.95 -15.27
CA ALA A 74 2.42 7.78 -14.71
C ALA A 74 2.18 6.35 -14.16
N GLN A 75 2.79 5.33 -14.77
CA GLN A 75 2.69 3.97 -14.24
C GLN A 75 3.47 3.81 -12.93
N ILE A 76 4.66 4.40 -12.80
CA ILE A 76 5.41 4.45 -11.53
C ILE A 76 4.59 5.17 -10.45
N ASP A 77 4.06 6.36 -10.77
CA ASP A 77 3.22 7.12 -9.84
C ASP A 77 2.00 6.31 -9.38
N GLY A 78 1.32 5.65 -10.31
CA GLY A 78 0.20 4.76 -10.03
C GLY A 78 0.58 3.57 -9.14
N MET A 79 1.76 2.98 -9.29
CA MET A 79 2.26 1.90 -8.42
C MET A 79 2.50 2.42 -7.00
N LEU A 80 3.20 3.54 -6.84
CA LEU A 80 3.43 4.19 -5.55
C LEU A 80 2.11 4.61 -4.88
N SER A 81 1.18 5.16 -5.65
CA SER A 81 -0.15 5.56 -5.18
C SER A 81 -0.94 4.36 -4.63
N ARG A 82 -1.03 3.24 -5.35
CA ARG A 82 -1.72 2.02 -4.89
C ARG A 82 -1.06 1.41 -3.65
N MET A 83 0.28 1.48 -3.57
CA MET A 83 1.00 1.04 -2.38
C MET A 83 0.60 1.87 -1.15
N LEU A 84 0.54 3.21 -1.27
CA LEU A 84 0.09 4.09 -0.20
C LEU A 84 -1.38 3.85 0.18
N ASP A 85 -2.25 3.59 -0.79
CA ASP A 85 -3.65 3.22 -0.53
C ASP A 85 -3.75 1.92 0.28
N THR A 86 -2.91 0.93 -0.04
CA THR A 86 -2.84 -0.33 0.72
C THR A 86 -2.40 -0.09 2.16
N LEU A 87 -1.38 0.76 2.38
CA LEU A 87 -0.92 1.15 3.70
C LEU A 87 -2.00 1.86 4.52
N LEU A 88 -2.68 2.85 3.92
CA LEU A 88 -3.74 3.60 4.57
C LEU A 88 -4.95 2.72 4.88
N ARG A 89 -5.35 1.89 3.93
CA ARG A 89 -6.50 1.01 4.04
C ARG A 89 -6.35 -0.03 5.16
N ASN A 90 -5.13 -0.51 5.38
CA ASN A 90 -4.84 -1.57 6.35
C ASN A 90 -3.78 -1.12 7.36
N SER A 91 -3.93 0.09 7.89
CA SER A 91 -2.94 0.69 8.79
C SER A 91 -2.64 -0.18 10.01
N PHE A 92 -3.62 -0.93 10.53
CA PHE A 92 -3.43 -1.89 11.61
C PHE A 92 -2.32 -2.90 11.30
N PHE A 93 -2.27 -3.44 10.07
CA PHE A 93 -1.32 -4.47 9.69
C PHE A 93 0.13 -3.96 9.64
N PHE A 94 0.33 -2.72 9.20
CA PHE A 94 1.66 -2.13 9.05
C PHE A 94 2.17 -1.43 10.32
N LEU A 95 1.29 -1.17 11.29
CA LEU A 95 1.61 -0.44 12.52
C LEU A 95 1.66 -1.32 13.76
N ASP A 96 0.99 -2.47 13.75
CA ASP A 96 0.91 -3.40 14.86
C ASP A 96 2.12 -4.35 14.87
N GLU A 97 2.76 -4.49 16.03
CA GLU A 97 3.93 -5.38 16.22
C GLU A 97 3.59 -6.85 15.99
N ALA A 98 2.32 -7.25 16.15
CA ALA A 98 1.85 -8.61 15.87
C ALA A 98 2.15 -9.07 14.43
N PHE A 99 2.31 -8.13 13.49
CA PHE A 99 2.62 -8.40 12.09
C PHE A 99 4.05 -8.02 11.70
N ALA A 100 4.87 -7.62 12.66
CA ALA A 100 6.28 -7.34 12.40
C ALA A 100 6.99 -8.60 11.87
N GLY A 101 7.51 -8.51 10.65
CA GLY A 101 8.18 -9.64 10.02
C GLY A 101 7.26 -10.66 9.34
N ASP A 102 5.96 -10.38 9.18
CA ASP A 102 5.03 -11.22 8.42
C ASP A 102 5.59 -11.57 7.04
N ARG A 103 5.52 -12.88 6.68
CA ARG A 103 6.12 -13.41 5.44
C ARG A 103 5.44 -12.84 4.19
N ARG A 104 4.11 -12.68 4.20
CA ARG A 104 3.36 -12.14 3.07
C ARG A 104 3.73 -10.70 2.79
N ASN A 105 3.93 -9.91 3.87
CA ASN A 105 4.39 -8.53 3.73
C ASN A 105 5.78 -8.46 3.10
N LYS A 106 6.71 -9.34 3.51
CA LYS A 106 8.05 -9.42 2.91
C LYS A 106 8.01 -9.82 1.45
N GLU A 107 7.24 -10.84 1.10
CA GLU A 107 7.07 -11.31 -0.28
C GLU A 107 6.44 -10.22 -1.16
N HIS A 108 5.41 -9.54 -0.66
CA HIS A 108 4.75 -8.46 -1.38
C HIS A 108 5.66 -7.24 -1.56
N HIS A 109 6.39 -6.86 -0.52
CA HIS A 109 7.38 -5.77 -0.59
C HIS A 109 8.48 -6.11 -1.61
N GLY A 110 8.98 -7.35 -1.62
CA GLY A 110 9.95 -7.83 -2.60
C GLY A 110 9.40 -7.76 -4.04
N TYR A 111 8.15 -8.17 -4.25
CA TYR A 111 7.47 -8.05 -5.54
C TYR A 111 7.39 -6.59 -6.00
N LEU A 112 6.87 -5.69 -5.17
CA LEU A 112 6.73 -4.26 -5.52
C LEU A 112 8.08 -3.61 -5.82
N ARG A 113 9.08 -3.90 -4.98
CA ARG A 113 10.44 -3.40 -5.18
C ARG A 113 11.01 -3.87 -6.52
N GLY A 114 10.89 -5.15 -6.85
CA GLY A 114 11.35 -5.70 -8.12
C GLY A 114 10.64 -5.04 -9.32
N ARG A 115 9.33 -4.84 -9.24
CA ARG A 115 8.56 -4.17 -10.30
C ARG A 115 8.93 -2.70 -10.48
N LEU A 116 9.19 -1.98 -9.39
CA LEU A 116 9.64 -0.58 -9.47
C LEU A 116 11.04 -0.47 -10.05
N LEU A 117 11.98 -1.36 -9.67
CA LEU A 117 13.32 -1.38 -10.26
C LEU A 117 13.27 -1.68 -11.76
N GLU A 118 12.55 -2.74 -12.17
CA GLU A 118 12.33 -3.04 -13.59
C GLU A 118 11.74 -1.83 -14.34
N GLY A 119 10.81 -1.12 -13.71
CA GLY A 119 10.23 0.10 -14.27
C GLY A 119 11.26 1.21 -14.46
N LEU A 120 12.12 1.46 -13.47
CA LEU A 120 13.17 2.48 -13.57
C LEU A 120 14.18 2.13 -14.65
N GLU A 121 14.59 0.86 -14.76
CA GLU A 121 15.48 0.37 -15.82
C GLU A 121 14.86 0.57 -17.21
N ASN A 122 13.59 0.17 -17.39
CA ASN A 122 12.87 0.36 -18.67
C ASN A 122 12.76 1.83 -19.04
N LEU A 123 12.41 2.70 -18.09
CA LEU A 123 12.28 4.14 -18.32
C LEU A 123 13.64 4.79 -18.63
N THR A 124 14.73 4.27 -18.07
CA THR A 124 16.10 4.68 -18.42
C THR A 124 16.42 4.29 -19.87
N ALA A 125 16.10 3.06 -20.27
CA ALA A 125 16.27 2.59 -21.65
C ALA A 125 15.41 3.39 -22.66
N LEU A 126 14.24 3.87 -22.25
CA LEU A 126 13.37 4.74 -23.04
C LEU A 126 13.84 6.21 -23.06
N GLY A 127 14.89 6.56 -22.34
CA GLY A 127 15.46 7.91 -22.30
C GLY A 127 14.66 8.90 -21.45
N LEU A 128 13.85 8.42 -20.50
CA LEU A 128 13.15 9.28 -19.53
C LEU A 128 14.02 9.56 -18.29
N PHE A 129 14.87 8.60 -17.90
CA PHE A 129 15.92 8.80 -16.92
C PHE A 129 17.29 8.86 -17.60
N ARG A 130 18.23 9.54 -16.96
CA ARG A 130 19.61 9.70 -17.43
C ARG A 130 20.36 8.38 -17.35
N SER A 131 21.31 8.15 -18.22
CA SER A 131 22.13 6.93 -18.25
C SER A 131 23.06 6.78 -17.04
N ASP A 132 23.38 7.88 -16.33
CA ASP A 132 24.15 7.89 -15.08
C ASP A 132 23.30 7.59 -13.83
N PHE A 133 21.97 7.44 -13.99
CA PHE A 133 21.09 6.83 -12.98
C PHE A 133 21.24 5.31 -13.07
N THR A 134 22.38 4.81 -12.62
CA THR A 134 22.77 3.40 -12.73
C THR A 134 21.87 2.48 -11.90
N PRO A 135 21.78 1.17 -12.22
CA PRO A 135 21.01 0.21 -11.43
C PRO A 135 21.30 0.24 -9.92
N GLU A 136 22.58 0.41 -9.55
CA GLU A 136 22.99 0.54 -8.13
C GLU A 136 22.42 1.80 -7.48
N THR A 137 22.42 2.93 -8.20
CA THR A 137 21.83 4.19 -7.71
C THR A 137 20.32 4.07 -7.62
N GLN A 138 19.66 3.45 -8.62
CA GLN A 138 18.22 3.19 -8.63
C GLN A 138 17.81 2.34 -7.42
N GLU A 139 18.55 1.28 -7.14
CA GLU A 139 18.31 0.42 -5.99
C GLU A 139 18.44 1.17 -4.66
N THR A 140 19.47 1.99 -4.52
CA THR A 140 19.72 2.78 -3.33
C THR A 140 18.61 3.80 -3.10
N VAL A 141 18.27 4.59 -4.13
CA VAL A 141 17.22 5.62 -4.06
C VAL A 141 15.87 4.98 -3.75
N LEU A 142 15.51 3.90 -4.45
CA LEU A 142 14.25 3.21 -4.22
C LEU A 142 14.17 2.63 -2.80
N SER A 143 15.24 2.03 -2.29
CA SER A 143 15.28 1.51 -0.92
C SER A 143 15.04 2.61 0.11
N MET A 144 15.67 3.78 -0.06
CA MET A 144 15.44 4.95 0.81
C MET A 144 13.98 5.43 0.73
N LEU A 145 13.41 5.52 -0.47
CA LEU A 145 12.02 5.90 -0.66
C LEU A 145 11.07 4.92 0.04
N LEU A 146 11.25 3.62 -0.16
CA LEU A 146 10.38 2.60 0.42
C LEU A 146 10.46 2.55 1.96
N MET A 147 11.63 2.80 2.55
CA MET A 147 11.79 2.90 4.01
C MET A 147 10.97 4.02 4.65
N THR A 148 10.67 5.08 3.91
CA THR A 148 9.90 6.23 4.44
C THR A 148 8.40 5.95 4.57
N HIS A 149 7.86 4.94 3.87
CA HIS A 149 6.41 4.71 3.77
C HIS A 149 5.74 4.38 5.10
N VAL A 150 6.28 3.43 5.86
CA VAL A 150 5.73 3.06 7.18
C VAL A 150 5.91 4.19 8.19
N THR A 151 7.03 4.90 8.13
CA THR A 151 7.28 6.08 8.99
C THR A 151 6.28 7.20 8.67
N TRP A 152 6.02 7.44 7.39
CA TRP A 152 5.00 8.38 6.95
C TRP A 152 3.62 7.96 7.46
N LEU A 153 3.21 6.69 7.27
CA LEU A 153 1.94 6.17 7.77
C LEU A 153 1.81 6.41 9.28
N ARG A 154 2.83 6.08 10.05
CA ARG A 154 2.85 6.32 11.51
C ARG A 154 2.65 7.81 11.85
N SER A 155 3.23 8.72 11.08
CA SER A 155 3.07 10.15 11.31
C SER A 155 1.63 10.61 11.07
N GLN A 156 0.93 10.03 10.09
CA GLN A 156 -0.47 10.35 9.80
C GLN A 156 -1.44 9.84 10.89
N MET A 157 -1.12 8.69 11.51
CA MET A 157 -1.99 8.04 12.50
C MET A 157 -1.76 8.52 13.94
N ARG A 158 -0.70 9.32 14.21
CA ARG A 158 -0.33 9.74 15.59
C ARG A 158 -1.30 10.70 16.24
N ALA A 159 -1.96 11.56 15.49
CA ALA A 159 -2.61 12.76 16.07
C ALA A 159 -4.13 12.63 16.27
N HIS A 160 -4.80 11.60 15.88
CA HIS A 160 -6.24 11.29 15.82
C HIS A 160 -6.52 10.69 14.44
N THR A 161 -7.61 9.94 14.31
CA THR A 161 -8.02 9.39 13.00
C THR A 161 -8.26 10.58 12.05
N PRO A 162 -7.37 10.83 11.08
CA PRO A 162 -7.50 11.97 10.19
C PRO A 162 -8.72 11.80 9.29
N SER A 163 -9.32 12.90 8.83
CA SER A 163 -10.38 12.83 7.83
C SER A 163 -9.89 12.23 6.53
N ALA A 164 -10.79 11.64 5.75
CA ALA A 164 -10.45 11.08 4.43
C ALA A 164 -9.79 12.14 3.51
N GLU A 165 -10.27 13.38 3.56
CA GLU A 165 -9.71 14.51 2.80
C GLU A 165 -8.27 14.83 3.24
N ALA A 166 -8.02 14.89 4.55
CA ALA A 166 -6.68 15.13 5.09
C ALA A 166 -5.70 14.03 4.67
N LEU A 167 -6.13 12.75 4.70
CA LEU A 167 -5.32 11.62 4.22
C LEU A 167 -5.01 11.70 2.73
N GLN A 168 -5.98 12.06 1.89
CA GLN A 168 -5.75 12.22 0.44
C GLN A 168 -4.78 13.37 0.16
N LYS A 169 -4.90 14.50 0.86
CA LYS A 169 -3.97 15.62 0.75
C LYS A 169 -2.55 15.23 1.17
N ALA A 170 -2.42 14.51 2.29
CA ALA A 170 -1.14 14.02 2.77
C ALA A 170 -0.51 13.01 1.81
N LYS A 171 -1.31 12.08 1.24
CA LYS A 171 -0.87 11.13 0.22
C LYS A 171 -0.34 11.86 -1.02
N ALA A 172 -1.09 12.83 -1.56
CA ALA A 172 -0.66 13.60 -2.71
C ALA A 172 0.65 14.36 -2.44
N ALA A 173 0.80 14.94 -1.26
CA ALA A 173 2.04 15.61 -0.87
C ALA A 173 3.22 14.62 -0.78
N PHE A 174 3.00 13.42 -0.27
CA PHE A 174 4.03 12.40 -0.15
C PHE A 174 4.44 11.84 -1.52
N LEU A 175 3.50 11.63 -2.45
CA LEU A 175 3.81 11.26 -3.83
C LEU A 175 4.65 12.34 -4.54
N ARG A 176 4.29 13.62 -4.36
CA ARG A 176 5.13 14.71 -4.88
C ARG A 176 6.55 14.69 -4.32
N ALA A 177 6.72 14.37 -3.04
CA ALA A 177 8.05 14.26 -2.44
C ALA A 177 8.91 13.16 -3.10
N HIS A 178 8.32 12.03 -3.53
CA HIS A 178 9.04 11.01 -4.31
C HIS A 178 9.58 11.58 -5.62
N TRP A 179 8.75 12.35 -6.33
CA TRP A 179 9.18 12.97 -7.58
C TRP A 179 10.25 14.04 -7.37
N VAL A 180 10.23 14.79 -6.27
CA VAL A 180 11.33 15.71 -5.93
C VAL A 180 12.67 14.96 -5.82
N ILE A 181 12.67 13.76 -5.23
CA ILE A 181 13.88 12.92 -5.10
C ILE A 181 14.31 12.34 -6.45
N LEU A 182 13.36 11.97 -7.32
CA LEU A 182 13.65 11.37 -8.63
C LEU A 182 13.95 12.39 -9.73
N THR A 183 13.48 13.63 -9.59
CA THR A 183 13.66 14.71 -10.59
C THR A 183 15.12 14.93 -11.02
N PRO A 184 16.14 14.92 -10.15
CA PRO A 184 17.53 15.11 -10.57
C PRO A 184 18.05 14.07 -11.56
N TYR A 185 17.41 12.92 -11.63
CA TYR A 185 17.81 11.82 -12.53
C TYR A 185 17.02 11.81 -13.84
N LEU A 186 16.03 12.70 -14.03
CA LEU A 186 15.27 12.79 -15.27
C LEU A 186 16.06 13.49 -16.38
N THR A 187 15.81 13.05 -17.60
CA THR A 187 16.23 13.77 -18.81
C THR A 187 15.28 14.96 -19.06
N PRO A 188 15.61 15.91 -19.99
CA PRO A 188 14.67 16.94 -20.42
C PRO A 188 13.31 16.36 -20.87
N ARG A 189 13.31 15.23 -21.61
CA ARG A 189 12.09 14.53 -22.01
C ARG A 189 11.32 13.97 -20.81
N GLY A 190 12.02 13.39 -19.82
CA GLY A 190 11.40 12.92 -18.59
C GLY A 190 10.77 14.06 -17.77
N LEU A 191 11.42 15.24 -17.74
CA LEU A 191 10.86 16.43 -17.07
C LEU A 191 9.59 16.93 -17.75
N GLU A 192 9.53 16.93 -19.09
CA GLU A 192 8.33 17.28 -19.83
C GLU A 192 7.18 16.32 -19.53
N GLU A 193 7.46 14.98 -19.48
CA GLU A 193 6.44 13.98 -19.14
C GLU A 193 5.96 14.16 -17.70
N LEU A 194 6.86 14.40 -16.74
CA LEU A 194 6.50 14.66 -15.35
C LEU A 194 5.62 15.89 -15.22
N THR A 195 5.94 16.97 -15.93
CA THR A 195 5.15 18.21 -15.92
C THR A 195 3.73 17.97 -16.45
N LYS A 196 3.58 17.22 -17.54
CA LYS A 196 2.27 16.86 -18.11
C LYS A 196 1.45 15.97 -17.17
N MET A 197 2.10 15.12 -16.39
CA MET A 197 1.43 14.23 -15.43
C MET A 197 0.91 14.99 -14.19
N GLN A 198 1.58 16.08 -13.80
CA GLN A 198 1.27 16.84 -12.59
C GLN A 198 0.35 18.06 -12.82
N GLY A 199 0.15 18.48 -14.05
CA GLY A 199 -0.75 19.57 -14.45
C GLY A 199 -2.14 19.08 -14.71
#